data_99b1fb3f5fba7771c11dcea353411ca7
#
_entry.id   99b1fb3f5fba7771c11dcea353411ca7
#
_cell.length_a   1.000
_cell.length_b   1.000
_cell.length_c   1.000
_cell.angle_alpha   90.00
_cell.angle_beta   90.00
_cell.angle_gamma   90.00
#
_symmetry.space_group_name_H-M   'P 1'
#
loop_
_entity.id
_entity.type
_entity.pdbx_description
1 polymer ?
#
loop_
_entity_poly.entity_id
_entity_poly.type
_entity_poly.pdbx_seq_one_letter_code
_entity_poly.pdbx_strand_id
1 'polypeptide(L)'
;MQDQETVLIQGHIIDSLILAKVLDRILMMGGTFDLQDVQIGKTREEPSRARIVVHASSAKLLSDILHAIQPHGASVENERDCRLTAAPADGIFPDEFYATTHLSTQVRVCEQWMEVEGIEMDLGIRVDPVGLTARTLPMGEVTRGDLIVTGREGVRVIPLQRPRDRDVFSFMESQVSSERPHGRVISDIAKRLVQLRAGFRE
;
A
#
# COMPACT_ATOMS: atom_id res chain seq x y z
N MET A 1 -13.81 -3.98 -28.34
CA MET A 1 -12.77 -2.99 -28.05
C MET A 1 -12.03 -3.50 -26.84
N GLN A 2 -10.71 -3.47 -26.85
CA GLN A 2 -9.92 -3.84 -25.68
C GLN A 2 -9.74 -2.58 -24.85
N ASP A 3 -10.16 -2.60 -23.59
CA ASP A 3 -9.98 -1.46 -22.70
C ASP A 3 -8.53 -1.46 -22.19
N GLN A 4 -7.92 -0.30 -22.13
CA GLN A 4 -6.52 -0.15 -21.72
C GLN A 4 -6.33 1.09 -20.83
N GLU A 5 -5.33 1.00 -19.92
CA GLU A 5 -4.93 2.12 -19.08
C GLU A 5 -3.42 2.06 -18.85
N THR A 6 -2.79 3.23 -18.77
CA THR A 6 -1.36 3.33 -18.50
C THR A 6 -1.13 3.56 -17.02
N VAL A 7 -0.30 2.72 -16.42
CA VAL A 7 0.08 2.82 -15.01
C VAL A 7 1.58 3.08 -14.86
N LEU A 8 1.92 3.84 -13.85
CA LEU A 8 3.28 4.14 -13.41
C LEU A 8 3.56 3.44 -12.09
N ILE A 9 4.76 2.88 -11.98
CA ILE A 9 5.29 2.33 -10.75
C ILE A 9 6.66 2.95 -10.53
N GLN A 10 6.93 3.44 -9.33
CA GLN A 10 8.21 4.07 -8.98
C GLN A 10 8.67 3.62 -7.60
N GLY A 11 9.99 3.52 -7.42
CA GLY A 11 10.63 3.14 -6.16
C GLY A 11 11.66 2.02 -6.37
N HIS A 12 11.96 1.26 -5.32
CA HIS A 12 12.85 0.08 -5.41
C HIS A 12 12.09 -1.14 -5.97
N ILE A 13 11.43 -0.95 -7.14
CA ILE A 13 10.49 -1.92 -7.73
C ILE A 13 11.14 -3.22 -8.18
N ILE A 14 12.45 -3.20 -8.46
CA ILE A 14 13.22 -4.38 -8.86
C ILE A 14 13.59 -5.21 -7.62
N ASP A 15 14.25 -4.58 -6.65
CA ASP A 15 14.78 -5.27 -5.46
C ASP A 15 13.69 -5.80 -4.54
N SER A 16 12.56 -5.09 -4.46
CA SER A 16 11.39 -5.50 -3.69
C SER A 16 10.47 -6.46 -4.44
N LEU A 17 10.85 -6.85 -5.68
CA LEU A 17 10.05 -7.69 -6.58
C LEU A 17 8.64 -7.11 -6.86
N ILE A 18 8.45 -5.82 -6.66
CA ILE A 18 7.16 -5.15 -6.85
C ILE A 18 6.75 -5.22 -8.31
N LEU A 19 7.67 -4.93 -9.24
CA LEU A 19 7.39 -5.01 -10.66
C LEU A 19 6.91 -6.42 -11.06
N ALA A 20 7.63 -7.46 -10.64
CA ALA A 20 7.25 -8.84 -10.94
C ALA A 20 5.85 -9.19 -10.37
N LYS A 21 5.56 -8.79 -9.13
CA LYS A 21 4.25 -9.01 -8.49
C LYS A 21 3.11 -8.33 -9.24
N VAL A 22 3.34 -7.10 -9.73
CA VAL A 22 2.33 -6.36 -10.49
C VAL A 22 2.06 -7.05 -11.83
N LEU A 23 3.10 -7.45 -12.57
CA LEU A 23 2.96 -8.14 -13.84
C LEU A 23 2.25 -9.49 -13.67
N ASP A 24 2.64 -10.28 -12.67
CA ASP A 24 1.98 -11.54 -12.34
C ASP A 24 0.49 -11.33 -12.00
N ARG A 25 0.19 -10.28 -11.24
CA ARG A 25 -1.20 -9.99 -10.85
C ARG A 25 -2.07 -9.67 -12.06
N ILE A 26 -1.56 -8.88 -13.00
CA ILE A 26 -2.25 -8.57 -14.26
C ILE A 26 -2.57 -9.86 -15.03
N LEU A 27 -1.58 -10.73 -15.21
CA LEU A 27 -1.73 -11.99 -15.93
C LEU A 27 -2.69 -12.96 -15.24
N MET A 28 -2.57 -13.12 -13.93
CA MET A 28 -3.44 -14.01 -13.13
C MET A 28 -4.92 -13.61 -13.19
N MET A 29 -5.21 -12.33 -13.38
CA MET A 29 -6.58 -11.82 -13.53
C MET A 29 -7.10 -11.90 -14.98
N GLY A 30 -6.28 -12.37 -15.92
CA GLY A 30 -6.67 -12.51 -17.34
C GLY A 30 -6.47 -11.22 -18.15
N GLY A 31 -5.73 -10.25 -17.63
CA GLY A 31 -5.24 -9.09 -18.39
C GLY A 31 -3.96 -9.41 -19.17
N THR A 32 -3.56 -8.49 -20.02
CA THR A 32 -2.25 -8.47 -20.67
C THR A 32 -1.59 -7.12 -20.45
N PHE A 33 -0.28 -7.01 -20.73
CA PHE A 33 0.43 -5.76 -20.54
C PHE A 33 1.53 -5.55 -21.58
N ASP A 34 1.85 -4.28 -21.80
CA ASP A 34 3.02 -3.83 -22.55
C ASP A 34 3.90 -2.96 -21.66
N LEU A 35 5.19 -3.28 -21.56
CA LEU A 35 6.17 -2.44 -20.91
C LEU A 35 6.65 -1.37 -21.91
N GLN A 36 6.28 -0.11 -21.68
CA GLN A 36 6.67 1.00 -22.58
C GLN A 36 8.02 1.60 -22.21
N ASP A 37 8.26 1.81 -20.92
CA ASP A 37 9.49 2.42 -20.43
C ASP A 37 9.87 1.79 -19.09
N VAL A 38 11.14 1.40 -18.95
CA VAL A 38 11.70 0.90 -17.70
C VAL A 38 13.04 1.58 -17.46
N GLN A 39 13.10 2.40 -16.45
CA GLN A 39 14.32 3.06 -16.00
C GLN A 39 14.77 2.44 -14.69
N ILE A 40 15.95 1.88 -14.68
CA ILE A 40 16.52 1.23 -13.49
C ILE A 40 17.53 2.20 -12.85
N GLY A 41 17.34 2.48 -11.56
CA GLY A 41 18.28 3.28 -10.77
C GLY A 41 19.69 2.65 -10.79
N LYS A 42 20.70 3.45 -11.01
CA LYS A 42 22.10 3.01 -11.11
C LYS A 42 22.77 2.85 -9.76
N THR A 43 22.25 3.54 -8.75
CA THR A 43 22.74 3.46 -7.37
C THR A 43 21.69 2.87 -6.46
N ARG A 44 22.07 2.59 -5.20
CA ARG A 44 21.15 2.01 -4.21
C ARG A 44 20.05 2.99 -3.78
N GLU A 45 20.33 4.28 -3.87
CA GLU A 45 19.41 5.34 -3.48
C GLU A 45 18.50 5.78 -4.63
N GLU A 46 18.89 5.50 -5.88
CA GLU A 46 18.10 5.89 -7.04
C GLU A 46 16.88 4.99 -7.22
N PRO A 47 15.67 5.55 -7.26
CA PRO A 47 14.48 4.79 -7.54
C PRO A 47 14.45 4.33 -9.00
N SER A 48 13.92 3.14 -9.22
CA SER A 48 13.56 2.64 -10.54
C SER A 48 12.14 3.07 -10.89
N ARG A 49 11.83 3.18 -12.17
CA ARG A 49 10.51 3.56 -12.69
C ARG A 49 10.11 2.62 -13.81
N ALA A 50 8.84 2.23 -13.85
CA ALA A 50 8.27 1.47 -14.95
C ALA A 50 6.93 2.08 -15.39
N ARG A 51 6.72 2.18 -16.70
CA ARG A 51 5.47 2.55 -17.34
C ARG A 51 4.90 1.31 -18.03
N ILE A 52 3.69 0.96 -17.68
CA ILE A 52 3.03 -0.28 -18.09
C ILE A 52 1.67 0.08 -18.68
N VAL A 53 1.38 -0.35 -19.90
CA VAL A 53 0.02 -0.33 -20.45
C VAL A 53 -0.65 -1.64 -20.08
N VAL A 54 -1.74 -1.56 -19.34
CA VAL A 54 -2.56 -2.71 -18.95
C VAL A 54 -3.72 -2.82 -19.92
N HIS A 55 -3.96 -4.00 -20.45
CA HIS A 55 -5.07 -4.30 -21.34
C HIS A 55 -6.01 -5.31 -20.73
N ALA A 56 -7.31 -5.11 -20.91
CA ALA A 56 -8.34 -6.01 -20.46
C ALA A 56 -9.46 -6.18 -21.49
N SER A 57 -10.18 -7.27 -21.40
CA SER A 57 -11.30 -7.59 -22.29
C SER A 57 -12.56 -6.76 -22.01
N SER A 58 -12.61 -6.07 -20.88
CA SER A 58 -13.73 -5.20 -20.49
C SER A 58 -13.28 -4.13 -19.48
N ALA A 59 -14.00 -3.01 -19.45
CA ALA A 59 -13.76 -1.92 -18.51
C ALA A 59 -13.84 -2.38 -17.04
N LYS A 60 -14.76 -3.32 -16.74
CA LYS A 60 -14.86 -3.90 -15.40
C LYS A 60 -13.60 -4.68 -15.03
N LEU A 61 -13.13 -5.56 -15.91
CA LEU A 61 -11.91 -6.33 -15.67
C LEU A 61 -10.70 -5.41 -15.53
N LEU A 62 -10.61 -4.35 -16.36
CA LEU A 62 -9.55 -3.34 -16.25
C LEU A 62 -9.58 -2.68 -14.87
N SER A 63 -10.75 -2.23 -14.42
CA SER A 63 -10.93 -1.64 -13.09
C SER A 63 -10.52 -2.60 -11.96
N ASP A 64 -10.91 -3.88 -12.06
CA ASP A 64 -10.56 -4.90 -11.06
C ASP A 64 -9.04 -5.15 -11.02
N ILE A 65 -8.37 -5.17 -12.18
CA ILE A 65 -6.91 -5.31 -12.28
C ILE A 65 -6.22 -4.09 -11.67
N LEU A 66 -6.62 -2.87 -12.05
CA LEU A 66 -6.05 -1.63 -11.51
C LEU A 66 -6.17 -1.59 -9.99
N HIS A 67 -7.31 -2.06 -9.49
CA HIS A 67 -7.52 -2.23 -8.06
C HIS A 67 -6.51 -3.18 -7.41
N ALA A 68 -6.32 -4.33 -8.01
CA ALA A 68 -5.46 -5.37 -7.45
C ALA A 68 -3.97 -4.99 -7.45
N ILE A 69 -3.53 -4.10 -8.35
CA ILE A 69 -2.14 -3.63 -8.44
C ILE A 69 -1.87 -2.35 -7.66
N GLN A 70 -2.90 -1.56 -7.33
CA GLN A 70 -2.75 -0.30 -6.58
C GLN A 70 -2.03 -0.47 -5.22
N PRO A 71 -2.31 -1.50 -4.39
CA PRO A 71 -1.58 -1.72 -3.14
C PRO A 71 -0.08 -1.99 -3.32
N HIS A 72 0.34 -2.32 -4.54
CA HIS A 72 1.75 -2.50 -4.91
C HIS A 72 2.40 -1.21 -5.42
N GLY A 73 1.70 -0.06 -5.32
CA GLY A 73 2.22 1.25 -5.71
C GLY A 73 2.04 1.59 -7.20
N ALA A 74 1.24 0.82 -7.93
CA ALA A 74 0.84 1.19 -9.28
C ALA A 74 -0.17 2.35 -9.23
N SER A 75 0.11 3.44 -9.93
CA SER A 75 -0.79 4.60 -10.09
C SER A 75 -1.11 4.82 -11.57
N VAL A 76 -2.33 5.21 -11.88
CA VAL A 76 -2.72 5.55 -13.25
C VAL A 76 -1.99 6.81 -13.69
N GLU A 77 -1.47 6.83 -14.94
CA GLU A 77 -0.68 7.95 -15.44
C GLU A 77 -1.49 9.24 -15.61
N ASN A 78 -2.74 9.13 -16.02
CA ASN A 78 -3.65 10.27 -16.09
C ASN A 78 -4.15 10.62 -14.68
N GLU A 79 -3.36 11.44 -14.00
CA GLU A 79 -3.64 11.88 -12.64
C GLU A 79 -4.87 12.80 -12.63
N ARG A 80 -6.01 12.23 -12.27
CA ARG A 80 -7.23 12.99 -11.96
C ARG A 80 -7.30 13.24 -10.46
N ASP A 81 -8.02 14.27 -10.06
CA ASP A 81 -8.34 14.47 -8.66
C ASP A 81 -9.24 13.36 -8.14
N CYS A 82 -9.11 13.04 -6.86
CA CYS A 82 -9.96 12.04 -6.24
C CYS A 82 -11.42 12.50 -6.22
N ARG A 83 -12.32 11.54 -6.37
CA ARG A 83 -13.75 11.83 -6.28
C ARG A 83 -14.13 11.95 -4.81
N LEU A 84 -14.74 13.11 -4.47
CA LEU A 84 -15.23 13.39 -3.13
C LEU A 84 -16.75 13.29 -3.12
N THR A 85 -17.30 12.52 -2.20
CA THR A 85 -18.74 12.36 -2.01
C THR A 85 -19.10 12.68 -0.57
N ALA A 86 -20.15 13.50 -0.38
CA ALA A 86 -20.60 13.84 0.96
C ALA A 86 -21.22 12.64 1.67
N ALA A 87 -20.87 12.43 2.92
CA ALA A 87 -21.46 11.42 3.77
C ALA A 87 -22.97 11.63 3.90
N PRO A 88 -23.80 10.61 3.68
CA PRO A 88 -25.26 10.76 3.64
C PRO A 88 -25.88 11.00 5.02
N ALA A 89 -25.27 10.48 6.07
CA ALA A 89 -25.69 10.61 7.46
C ALA A 89 -24.51 10.39 8.42
N ASP A 90 -24.71 10.69 9.69
CA ASP A 90 -23.74 10.40 10.75
C ASP A 90 -23.51 8.89 10.85
N GLY A 91 -22.24 8.48 10.96
CA GLY A 91 -21.85 7.10 11.05
C GLY A 91 -22.00 6.29 9.77
N ILE A 92 -22.21 6.91 8.61
CA ILE A 92 -22.42 6.21 7.34
C ILE A 92 -21.48 6.78 6.26
N PHE A 93 -20.62 5.92 5.71
CA PHE A 93 -19.85 6.25 4.52
C PHE A 93 -20.74 6.26 3.26
N PRO A 94 -20.43 7.10 2.27
CA PRO A 94 -21.07 7.00 0.96
C PRO A 94 -20.71 5.68 0.26
N ASP A 95 -21.53 5.27 -0.70
CA ASP A 95 -21.25 4.10 -1.54
C ASP A 95 -19.89 4.25 -2.24
N GLU A 96 -19.20 3.13 -2.45
CA GLU A 96 -17.88 3.08 -3.07
C GLU A 96 -16.79 3.89 -2.34
N PHE A 97 -16.93 4.15 -1.04
CA PHE A 97 -15.87 4.81 -0.30
C PHE A 97 -14.54 4.04 -0.41
N TYR A 98 -13.44 4.78 -0.42
CA TYR A 98 -12.12 4.17 -0.45
C TYR A 98 -11.74 3.68 0.96
N ALA A 99 -11.62 2.37 1.11
CA ALA A 99 -11.12 1.76 2.35
C ALA A 99 -9.59 1.72 2.35
N THR A 100 -8.98 2.26 3.41
CA THR A 100 -7.52 2.33 3.55
C THR A 100 -6.91 0.97 3.88
N THR A 101 -5.62 0.84 3.57
CA THR A 101 -4.75 -0.22 4.05
C THR A 101 -3.81 0.34 5.12
N HIS A 102 -2.88 -0.47 5.62
CA HIS A 102 -1.83 -0.02 6.55
C HIS A 102 -0.65 0.70 5.85
N LEU A 103 -0.74 0.92 4.54
CA LEU A 103 0.32 1.57 3.76
C LEU A 103 0.07 3.07 3.65
N SER A 104 1.16 3.86 3.66
CA SER A 104 1.07 5.30 3.39
C SER A 104 0.31 5.54 2.11
N THR A 105 -0.65 6.47 2.17
CA THR A 105 -1.56 6.78 1.08
C THR A 105 -1.55 8.27 0.83
N GLN A 106 -1.61 8.65 -0.43
CA GLN A 106 -1.75 10.02 -0.88
C GLN A 106 -3.04 10.15 -1.68
N VAL A 107 -3.69 11.30 -1.58
CA VAL A 107 -4.85 11.67 -2.39
C VAL A 107 -4.58 12.94 -3.16
N ARG A 108 -5.09 13.04 -4.37
CA ARG A 108 -4.94 14.20 -5.23
C ARG A 108 -6.20 15.05 -5.16
N VAL A 109 -6.05 16.31 -4.77
CA VAL A 109 -7.15 17.28 -4.64
C VAL A 109 -6.67 18.62 -5.17
N CYS A 110 -7.47 19.27 -6.00
CA CYS A 110 -7.11 20.53 -6.64
C CYS A 110 -5.72 20.46 -7.32
N GLU A 111 -5.46 19.39 -8.06
CA GLU A 111 -4.20 19.12 -8.76
C GLU A 111 -2.96 18.92 -7.87
N GLN A 112 -3.13 18.84 -6.55
CA GLN A 112 -2.05 18.65 -5.59
C GLN A 112 -2.17 17.29 -4.87
N TRP A 113 -1.03 16.62 -4.69
CA TRP A 113 -0.96 15.41 -3.88
C TRP A 113 -0.80 15.75 -2.40
N MET A 114 -1.70 15.20 -1.59
CA MET A 114 -1.69 15.35 -0.13
C MET A 114 -1.46 13.99 0.52
N GLU A 115 -0.65 13.98 1.56
CA GLU A 115 -0.47 12.79 2.39
C GLU A 115 -1.68 12.61 3.30
N VAL A 116 -2.14 11.36 3.45
CA VAL A 116 -3.26 11.05 4.34
C VAL A 116 -2.72 10.76 5.73
N GLU A 117 -3.18 11.53 6.70
CA GLU A 117 -2.79 11.39 8.10
C GLU A 117 -3.56 10.25 8.80
N GLY A 118 -2.93 9.62 9.79
CA GLY A 118 -3.56 8.62 10.66
C GLY A 118 -3.88 7.30 9.97
N ILE A 119 -3.05 6.87 9.01
CA ILE A 119 -3.28 5.64 8.23
C ILE A 119 -3.41 4.42 9.15
N GLU A 120 -4.59 3.81 9.09
CA GLU A 120 -4.93 2.50 9.65
C GLU A 120 -5.76 1.72 8.63
N MET A 121 -5.88 0.42 8.81
CA MET A 121 -6.63 -0.46 7.90
C MET A 121 -8.14 -0.25 8.05
N ASP A 122 -8.85 -0.38 6.92
CA ASP A 122 -10.32 -0.37 6.84
C ASP A 122 -11.00 0.92 7.32
N LEU A 123 -10.31 2.06 7.23
CA LEU A 123 -10.87 3.39 7.49
C LEU A 123 -11.25 4.10 6.18
N GLY A 124 -12.16 5.06 6.27
CA GLY A 124 -12.43 6.01 5.18
C GLY A 124 -11.44 7.17 5.21
N ILE A 125 -11.32 7.90 4.10
CA ILE A 125 -10.50 9.12 4.01
C ILE A 125 -11.43 10.32 3.92
N ARG A 126 -11.38 11.20 4.91
CA ARG A 126 -12.02 12.51 4.86
C ARG A 126 -11.05 13.55 4.35
N VAL A 127 -11.53 14.39 3.43
CA VAL A 127 -10.77 15.50 2.84
C VAL A 127 -11.41 16.83 3.21
N ASP A 128 -10.58 17.77 3.62
CA ASP A 128 -10.93 19.19 3.66
C ASP A 128 -10.24 19.91 2.50
N PRO A 129 -10.96 20.21 1.41
CA PRO A 129 -10.35 20.85 0.24
C PRO A 129 -9.99 22.32 0.49
N VAL A 130 -10.56 22.96 1.51
CA VAL A 130 -10.23 24.35 1.86
C VAL A 130 -8.96 24.40 2.69
N GLY A 131 -8.87 23.53 3.72
CA GLY A 131 -7.67 23.40 4.56
C GLY A 131 -6.55 22.59 3.90
N LEU A 132 -6.78 22.00 2.74
CA LEU A 132 -5.86 21.09 2.04
C LEU A 132 -5.32 20.00 2.98
N THR A 133 -6.23 19.34 3.68
CA THR A 133 -5.88 18.23 4.58
C THR A 133 -6.68 16.98 4.24
N ALA A 134 -6.03 15.83 4.40
CA ALA A 134 -6.65 14.52 4.25
C ALA A 134 -6.29 13.65 5.45
N ARG A 135 -7.28 13.02 6.06
CA ARG A 135 -7.07 12.14 7.20
C ARG A 135 -8.02 10.96 7.18
N THR A 136 -7.59 9.85 7.75
CA THR A 136 -8.48 8.72 7.97
C THR A 136 -9.44 9.00 9.12
N LEU A 137 -10.63 8.37 9.02
CA LEU A 137 -11.54 8.34 10.14
C LEU A 137 -12.35 7.04 10.16
N PRO A 138 -12.66 6.50 11.36
CA PRO A 138 -13.52 5.34 11.50
C PRO A 138 -14.98 5.72 11.22
N MET A 139 -15.81 4.74 10.84
CA MET A 139 -17.21 4.95 10.50
C MET A 139 -17.98 5.69 11.61
N GLY A 140 -17.69 5.38 12.88
CA GLY A 140 -18.37 6.01 14.02
C GLY A 140 -18.10 7.51 14.21
N GLU A 141 -17.08 8.06 13.54
CA GLU A 141 -16.71 9.49 13.60
C GLU A 141 -17.18 10.27 12.37
N VAL A 142 -17.78 9.58 11.39
CA VAL A 142 -18.33 10.22 10.20
C VAL A 142 -19.50 11.12 10.59
N THR A 143 -19.50 12.35 10.13
CA THR A 143 -20.63 13.27 10.25
C THR A 143 -21.25 13.53 8.88
N ARG A 144 -22.56 13.73 8.88
CA ARG A 144 -23.29 14.05 7.64
C ARG A 144 -22.66 15.25 6.93
N GLY A 145 -22.32 15.09 5.66
CA GLY A 145 -21.72 16.13 4.84
C GLY A 145 -20.19 16.09 4.81
N ASP A 146 -19.53 15.26 5.62
CA ASP A 146 -18.08 15.02 5.48
C ASP A 146 -17.75 14.59 4.06
N LEU A 147 -16.75 15.20 3.45
CA LEU A 147 -16.29 14.87 2.11
C LEU A 147 -15.36 13.65 2.19
N ILE A 148 -15.85 12.52 1.73
CA ILE A 148 -15.18 11.23 1.77
C ILE A 148 -14.68 10.87 0.38
N VAL A 149 -13.46 10.34 0.31
CA VAL A 149 -12.89 9.81 -0.94
C VAL A 149 -13.67 8.58 -1.38
N THR A 150 -14.17 8.62 -2.62
CA THR A 150 -14.90 7.51 -3.25
C THR A 150 -14.22 7.08 -4.55
N GLY A 151 -14.33 5.79 -4.87
CA GLY A 151 -13.59 5.22 -5.99
C GLY A 151 -12.09 5.19 -5.71
N ARG A 152 -11.27 5.23 -6.76
CA ARG A 152 -9.82 5.03 -6.68
C ARG A 152 -9.01 6.01 -7.49
N GLU A 153 -9.68 6.81 -8.32
CA GLU A 153 -9.03 7.90 -9.06
C GLU A 153 -8.45 8.88 -8.06
N GLY A 154 -7.27 9.39 -8.33
CA GLY A 154 -6.58 10.35 -7.47
C GLY A 154 -6.14 9.77 -6.11
N VAL A 155 -6.01 8.45 -5.98
CA VAL A 155 -5.46 7.79 -4.79
C VAL A 155 -4.19 7.03 -5.16
N ARG A 156 -3.12 7.28 -4.44
CA ARG A 156 -1.82 6.61 -4.60
C ARG A 156 -1.40 5.95 -3.29
N VAL A 157 -1.08 4.66 -3.35
CA VAL A 157 -0.53 3.91 -2.22
C VAL A 157 0.98 3.85 -2.38
N ILE A 158 1.71 4.11 -1.29
CA ILE A 158 3.17 4.02 -1.26
C ILE A 158 3.55 2.69 -0.63
N PRO A 159 4.04 1.72 -1.42
CA PRO A 159 4.40 0.41 -0.90
C PRO A 159 5.62 0.51 0.03
N LEU A 160 5.70 -0.40 1.00
CA LEU A 160 6.88 -0.53 1.85
C LEU A 160 8.08 -0.92 0.98
N GLN A 161 9.01 0.00 0.85
CA GLN A 161 10.24 -0.22 0.11
C GLN A 161 11.26 -0.91 1.03
N ARG A 162 11.89 -1.97 0.53
CA ARG A 162 13.02 -2.60 1.21
C ARG A 162 14.31 -1.98 0.69
N PRO A 163 15.15 -1.36 1.54
CA PRO A 163 16.48 -0.92 1.14
C PRO A 163 17.29 -2.13 0.64
N ARG A 164 18.11 -1.92 -0.39
CA ARG A 164 19.02 -2.96 -0.95
C ARG A 164 20.03 -3.51 0.07
N ASP A 165 20.23 -2.81 1.21
CA ASP A 165 21.21 -3.19 2.22
C ASP A 165 20.77 -4.33 3.16
N ARG A 166 19.53 -4.78 3.09
CA ARG A 166 19.12 -5.96 3.83
C ARG A 166 19.32 -7.18 2.94
N ASP A 167 20.38 -7.93 3.23
CA ASP A 167 20.60 -9.25 2.66
C ASP A 167 19.30 -10.05 2.66
N VAL A 168 19.02 -10.71 1.53
CA VAL A 168 17.86 -11.62 1.41
C VAL A 168 17.84 -12.62 2.56
N PHE A 169 19.01 -12.95 3.09
CA PHE A 169 19.20 -13.82 4.26
C PHE A 169 18.84 -13.17 5.60
N SER A 170 18.93 -11.83 5.74
CA SER A 170 18.52 -11.15 6.97
C SER A 170 17.01 -11.20 7.20
N PHE A 171 16.24 -11.44 6.14
CA PHE A 171 14.79 -11.69 6.26
C PHE A 171 14.50 -13.00 7.00
N MET A 172 15.31 -14.04 6.83
CA MET A 172 15.19 -15.29 7.59
C MET A 172 15.64 -15.13 9.05
N GLU A 173 16.43 -14.11 9.35
CA GLU A 173 16.84 -13.74 10.70
C GLU A 173 15.94 -12.68 11.37
N SER A 174 15.00 -12.07 10.64
CA SER A 174 14.12 -11.05 11.23
C SER A 174 13.15 -11.65 12.24
N GLN A 175 12.85 -10.92 13.30
CA GLN A 175 12.03 -11.36 14.45
C GLN A 175 10.57 -11.70 14.10
N VAL A 176 10.17 -11.58 12.84
CA VAL A 176 8.81 -11.79 12.34
C VAL A 176 8.57 -13.21 11.83
N SER A 177 9.61 -14.06 11.76
CA SER A 177 9.41 -15.48 11.43
C SER A 177 8.82 -16.21 12.63
N SER A 178 7.58 -16.67 12.49
CA SER A 178 6.92 -17.55 13.46
C SER A 178 7.63 -18.89 13.68
N GLU A 179 8.62 -19.20 12.84
CA GLU A 179 9.44 -20.42 12.90
C GLU A 179 10.79 -20.23 13.61
N ARG A 180 11.04 -19.05 14.19
CA ARG A 180 12.25 -18.90 14.99
C ARG A 180 12.19 -19.78 16.23
N PRO A 181 13.13 -20.69 16.39
CA PRO A 181 13.28 -21.33 17.69
C PRO A 181 13.55 -20.22 18.70
N HIS A 182 12.73 -20.13 19.74
CA HIS A 182 12.90 -19.20 20.85
C HIS A 182 14.16 -19.50 21.68
N GLY A 183 15.24 -19.94 21.03
CA GLY A 183 16.46 -20.39 21.65
C GLY A 183 17.11 -19.38 22.58
N ARG A 184 17.05 -18.08 22.24
CA ARG A 184 17.54 -17.03 23.13
C ARG A 184 16.67 -16.88 24.38
N VAL A 185 15.34 -16.85 24.21
CA VAL A 185 14.39 -16.75 25.32
C VAL A 185 14.49 -17.98 26.21
N ILE A 186 14.58 -19.17 25.63
CA ILE A 186 14.77 -20.43 26.35
C ILE A 186 16.11 -20.42 27.11
N SER A 187 17.19 -19.96 26.48
CA SER A 187 18.51 -19.85 27.13
C SER A 187 18.50 -18.85 28.28
N ASP A 188 17.85 -17.74 28.15
CA ASP A 188 17.75 -16.71 29.21
C ASP A 188 16.86 -17.17 30.37
N ILE A 189 15.78 -17.87 30.10
CA ILE A 189 14.95 -18.52 31.13
C ILE A 189 15.74 -19.60 31.83
N ALA A 190 16.45 -20.44 31.10
CA ALA A 190 17.29 -21.51 31.70
C ALA A 190 18.38 -20.95 32.62
N LYS A 191 19.07 -19.85 32.20
CA LYS A 191 20.06 -19.14 33.04
C LYS A 191 19.43 -18.59 34.33
N ARG A 192 18.24 -17.97 34.25
CA ARG A 192 17.54 -17.47 35.43
C ARG A 192 17.11 -18.57 36.38
N LEU A 193 16.63 -19.69 35.84
CA LEU A 193 16.28 -20.87 36.68
C LEU A 193 17.49 -21.48 37.42
N VAL A 194 18.63 -21.54 36.74
CA VAL A 194 19.90 -22.01 37.36
C VAL A 194 20.34 -21.08 38.48
N GLN A 195 20.25 -19.75 38.28
CA GLN A 195 20.57 -18.73 39.30
C GLN A 195 19.63 -18.79 40.49
N LEU A 196 18.34 -18.97 40.28
CA LEU A 196 17.36 -19.13 41.36
C LEU A 196 17.63 -20.40 42.17
N ARG A 197 17.96 -21.51 41.48
CA ARG A 197 18.30 -22.77 42.19
C ARG A 197 19.58 -22.68 43.02
N ALA A 198 20.54 -21.86 42.60
CA ALA A 198 21.76 -21.61 43.39
C ALA A 198 21.50 -20.79 44.66
N GLY A 199 20.55 -19.82 44.61
CA GLY A 199 20.16 -19.03 45.76
C GLY A 199 19.26 -19.71 46.79
N PHE A 200 18.74 -20.91 46.49
CA PHE A 200 17.97 -21.74 47.48
C PHE A 200 18.80 -22.78 48.23
N ARG A 201 20.13 -22.74 48.07
CA ARG A 201 21.04 -23.70 48.73
C ARG A 201 21.88 -23.07 49.86
N GLU A 202 21.59 -21.87 50.27
CA GLU A 202 22.01 -21.23 51.52
C GLU A 202 20.78 -21.12 52.43
#